data_a73fb2e8816408c0ccf4530c0147a35d
#
_entry.id   a73fb2e8816408c0ccf4530c0147a35d
#
_cell.length_a   1.000
_cell.length_b   1.000
_cell.length_c   1.000
_cell.angle_alpha   90.00
_cell.angle_beta   90.00
_cell.angle_gamma   90.00
#
_symmetry.space_group_name_H-M   'P 1'
#
loop_
_entity.id
_entity.type
_entity.pdbx_description
1 polymer ?
#
loop_
_entity_poly.entity_id
_entity_poly.type
_entity_poly.pdbx_seq_one_letter_code
_entity_poly.pdbx_strand_id
1 'polypeptide(L)'
;MNFEKALSFVFGSEGGYSNHPNDRGGATNMGITAGTLARAYKQGIVKHQNIKALTRAEAAEIYRVLYWRPSKADKMPEPLCTLHFDTAVNHGLGGAAKLMQKTINNYAAKAGLKLSVAVDGELGPKSMAALDACIKYRHNLHLICEIYINEREKYFRAIVAANPSQACFLKGWLNRIAKNRRLLS
;
A
#
# COMPACT_ATOMS: atom_id res chain seq x y z
N MET A 1 -16.34 -7.68 0.29
CA MET A 1 -14.96 -7.97 -0.07
C MET A 1 -14.02 -7.20 0.85
N ASN A 2 -13.24 -7.77 1.35
CA ASN A 2 -12.34 -8.05 2.48
C ASN A 2 -11.46 -6.90 2.97
N PHE A 3 -12.05 -5.69 3.16
CA PHE A 3 -11.37 -4.64 3.92
C PHE A 3 -10.86 -5.15 5.27
N GLU A 4 -11.69 -5.91 6.01
CA GLU A 4 -11.32 -6.43 7.33
C GLU A 4 -10.13 -7.39 7.28
N LYS A 5 -10.07 -8.24 6.23
CA LYS A 5 -8.92 -9.14 6.00
C LYS A 5 -7.66 -8.35 5.68
N ALA A 6 -7.76 -7.39 4.76
CA ALA A 6 -6.65 -6.52 4.37
C ALA A 6 -6.19 -5.65 5.56
N LEU A 7 -7.12 -5.13 6.37
CA LEU A 7 -6.83 -4.36 7.57
C LEU A 7 -6.10 -5.22 8.62
N SER A 8 -6.55 -6.47 8.82
CA SER A 8 -5.88 -7.40 9.74
C SER A 8 -4.45 -7.70 9.31
N PHE A 9 -4.20 -7.79 7.99
CA PHE A 9 -2.85 -7.94 7.44
C PHE A 9 -1.98 -6.72 7.74
N VAL A 10 -2.50 -5.50 7.57
CA VAL A 10 -1.79 -4.25 7.87
C VAL A 10 -1.54 -4.15 9.38
N PHE A 11 -2.54 -4.33 10.23
CA PHE A 11 -2.38 -4.32 11.69
C PHE A 11 -1.39 -5.36 12.21
N GLY A 12 -1.33 -6.53 11.61
CA GLY A 12 -0.34 -7.55 11.97
C GLY A 12 1.10 -7.18 11.57
N SER A 13 1.29 -6.06 10.89
CA SER A 13 2.60 -5.49 10.52
C SER A 13 2.93 -4.24 11.33
N GLU A 14 1.95 -3.69 12.03
CA GLU A 14 2.07 -2.44 12.79
C GLU A 14 2.07 -2.77 14.30
N GLY A 15 3.01 -2.16 15.03
CA GLY A 15 3.07 -2.24 16.50
C GLY A 15 1.93 -1.46 17.16
N GLY A 16 1.82 -1.59 18.49
CA GLY A 16 0.98 -0.73 19.32
C GLY A 16 1.49 0.73 19.34
N TYR A 17 1.14 1.45 20.42
CA TYR A 17 1.63 2.81 20.63
C TYR A 17 3.17 2.85 20.67
N SER A 18 3.76 3.71 19.87
CA SER A 18 5.19 4.02 19.82
C SER A 18 5.40 5.53 19.79
N ASN A 19 6.37 6.00 20.55
CA ASN A 19 6.80 7.41 20.54
C ASN A 19 8.32 7.44 20.70
N HIS A 20 9.04 7.05 19.66
CA HIS A 20 10.50 7.05 19.70
C HIS A 20 11.04 8.44 19.36
N PRO A 21 11.95 9.02 20.16
CA PRO A 21 12.47 10.39 19.93
C PRO A 21 13.09 10.62 18.55
N ASN A 22 13.63 9.58 17.92
CA ASN A 22 14.26 9.64 16.59
C ASN A 22 13.29 9.32 15.44
N ASP A 23 12.01 9.05 15.73
CA ASP A 23 11.01 8.83 14.68
C ASP A 23 10.49 10.17 14.16
N ARG A 24 10.85 10.50 12.92
CA ARG A 24 10.39 11.73 12.26
C ARG A 24 8.87 11.80 12.08
N GLY A 25 8.18 10.67 12.17
CA GLY A 25 6.71 10.56 12.11
C GLY A 25 6.03 10.94 13.42
N GLY A 26 6.79 11.09 14.53
CA GLY A 26 6.26 11.35 15.87
C GLY A 26 5.51 10.15 16.46
N ALA A 27 4.67 10.43 17.45
CA ALA A 27 3.88 9.39 18.10
C ALA A 27 2.98 8.66 17.12
N THR A 28 2.99 7.33 17.17
CA THR A 28 2.16 6.44 16.36
C THR A 28 1.35 5.49 17.24
N ASN A 29 0.16 5.14 16.78
CA ASN A 29 -0.64 4.08 17.40
C ASN A 29 -1.35 3.29 16.31
N MET A 30 -1.22 1.97 16.32
CA MET A 30 -1.75 1.07 15.29
C MET A 30 -1.35 1.51 13.85
N GLY A 31 -0.10 2.01 13.69
CA GLY A 31 0.42 2.51 12.42
C GLY A 31 -0.12 3.89 11.98
N ILE A 32 -1.01 4.50 12.75
CA ILE A 32 -1.51 5.87 12.52
C ILE A 32 -0.58 6.86 13.20
N THR A 33 0.00 7.80 12.44
CA THR A 33 0.79 8.90 12.98
C THR A 33 -0.09 10.01 13.54
N ALA A 34 0.45 10.83 14.45
CA ALA A 34 -0.24 12.01 14.96
C ALA A 34 -0.71 12.94 13.82
N GLY A 35 0.11 13.11 12.76
CA GLY A 35 -0.27 13.90 11.57
C GLY A 35 -1.44 13.30 10.78
N THR A 36 -1.47 11.96 10.64
CA THR A 36 -2.60 11.27 10.00
C THR A 36 -3.87 11.41 10.83
N LEU A 37 -3.78 11.28 12.15
CA LEU A 37 -4.92 11.49 13.05
C LEU A 37 -5.45 12.93 12.98
N ALA A 38 -4.56 13.94 12.95
CA ALA A 38 -4.95 15.34 12.81
C ALA A 38 -5.68 15.60 11.46
N ARG A 39 -5.22 14.96 10.36
CA ARG A 39 -5.91 15.01 9.07
C ARG A 39 -7.29 14.37 9.14
N ALA A 40 -7.41 13.21 9.78
CA ALA A 40 -8.68 12.52 9.97
C ALA A 40 -9.66 13.34 10.81
N TYR A 41 -9.19 13.99 11.86
CA TYR A 41 -9.99 14.92 12.67
C TYR A 41 -10.52 16.09 11.84
N LYS A 42 -9.66 16.76 11.06
CA LYS A 42 -10.06 17.86 10.18
C LYS A 42 -11.10 17.45 9.14
N GLN A 43 -11.11 16.20 8.73
CA GLN A 43 -12.09 15.64 7.78
C GLN A 43 -13.34 15.07 8.46
N GLY A 44 -13.46 15.16 9.78
CA GLY A 44 -14.61 14.66 10.53
C GLY A 44 -14.70 13.13 10.63
N ILE A 45 -13.61 12.42 10.32
CA ILE A 45 -13.54 10.94 10.39
C ILE A 45 -13.51 10.49 11.85
N VAL A 46 -12.82 11.24 12.69
CA VAL A 46 -12.71 11.03 14.15
C VAL A 46 -13.03 12.29 14.91
N LYS A 47 -13.35 12.18 16.20
CA LYS A 47 -13.79 13.30 17.04
C LYS A 47 -12.69 13.90 17.92
N HIS A 48 -11.47 13.36 17.89
CA HIS A 48 -10.34 13.81 18.71
C HIS A 48 -9.00 13.65 18.02
N GLN A 49 -7.96 14.29 18.58
CA GLN A 49 -6.57 14.21 18.09
C GLN A 49 -5.63 13.52 19.11
N ASN A 50 -6.17 12.86 20.13
CA ASN A 50 -5.36 12.15 21.11
C ASN A 50 -4.95 10.77 20.57
N ILE A 51 -3.70 10.67 20.12
CA ILE A 51 -3.16 9.43 19.52
C ILE A 51 -3.16 8.24 20.48
N LYS A 52 -3.01 8.48 21.79
CA LYS A 52 -3.05 7.41 22.81
C LYS A 52 -4.46 6.86 23.00
N ALA A 53 -5.48 7.69 22.82
CA ALA A 53 -6.88 7.32 22.97
C ALA A 53 -7.51 6.75 21.68
N LEU A 54 -6.74 6.68 20.58
CA LEU A 54 -7.21 6.15 19.31
C LEU A 54 -7.68 4.70 19.49
N THR A 55 -8.95 4.46 19.19
CA THR A 55 -9.54 3.13 19.24
C THR A 55 -9.28 2.35 17.94
N ARG A 56 -9.39 1.01 18.02
CA ARG A 56 -9.26 0.16 16.83
C ARG A 56 -10.34 0.46 15.78
N ALA A 57 -11.54 0.81 16.20
CA ALA A 57 -12.64 1.17 15.30
C ALA A 57 -12.34 2.48 14.55
N GLU A 58 -11.85 3.49 15.25
CA GLU A 58 -11.44 4.75 14.64
C GLU A 58 -10.25 4.57 13.70
N ALA A 59 -9.24 3.79 14.09
CA ALA A 59 -8.12 3.43 13.21
C ALA A 59 -8.61 2.73 11.94
N ALA A 60 -9.54 1.78 12.05
CA ALA A 60 -10.12 1.10 10.91
C ALA A 60 -10.83 2.08 9.95
N GLU A 61 -11.59 3.04 10.48
CA GLU A 61 -12.28 4.03 9.65
C GLU A 61 -11.29 5.01 8.99
N ILE A 62 -10.23 5.43 9.69
CA ILE A 62 -9.13 6.20 9.11
C ILE A 62 -8.50 5.45 7.94
N TYR A 63 -8.16 4.18 8.10
CA TYR A 63 -7.59 3.37 7.05
C TYR A 63 -8.53 3.18 5.86
N ARG A 64 -9.83 3.01 6.12
CA ARG A 64 -10.86 2.86 5.09
C ARG A 64 -10.99 4.12 4.23
N VAL A 65 -11.11 5.28 4.90
CA VAL A 65 -11.40 6.56 4.23
C VAL A 65 -10.16 7.17 3.60
N LEU A 66 -9.00 7.09 4.26
CA LEU A 66 -7.78 7.77 3.78
C LEU A 66 -6.90 6.92 2.86
N TYR A 67 -7.06 5.59 2.86
CA TYR A 67 -6.18 4.69 2.09
C TYR A 67 -6.94 3.66 1.25
N TRP A 68 -7.86 2.87 1.83
CA TRP A 68 -8.53 1.78 1.14
C TRP A 68 -9.33 2.24 -0.08
N ARG A 69 -10.29 3.14 0.13
CA ARG A 69 -11.14 3.67 -0.95
C ARG A 69 -10.35 4.54 -1.94
N PRO A 70 -9.53 5.52 -1.50
CA PRO A 70 -8.78 6.36 -2.44
C PRO A 70 -7.75 5.61 -3.27
N SER A 71 -7.14 4.54 -2.74
CA SER A 71 -6.24 3.68 -3.52
C SER A 71 -6.93 2.82 -4.56
N LYS A 72 -8.28 2.72 -4.57
CA LYS A 72 -9.06 1.78 -5.40
C LYS A 72 -8.85 0.30 -5.06
N ALA A 73 -8.29 -0.01 -3.89
CA ALA A 73 -8.10 -1.39 -3.45
C ALA A 73 -9.45 -2.14 -3.35
N ASP A 74 -10.53 -1.43 -3.02
CA ASP A 74 -11.90 -1.96 -3.01
C ASP A 74 -12.39 -2.51 -4.36
N LYS A 75 -11.74 -2.14 -5.46
CA LYS A 75 -12.04 -2.57 -6.84
C LYS A 75 -11.12 -3.67 -7.36
N MET A 76 -10.19 -4.13 -6.54
CA MET A 76 -9.21 -5.15 -6.93
C MET A 76 -9.56 -6.51 -6.33
N PRO A 77 -9.26 -7.63 -7.04
CA PRO A 77 -9.44 -8.97 -6.49
C PRO A 77 -8.40 -9.29 -5.41
N GLU A 78 -8.70 -10.27 -4.52
CA GLU A 78 -7.71 -10.87 -3.63
C GLU A 78 -6.69 -11.72 -4.43
N PRO A 79 -5.41 -11.73 -4.05
CA PRO A 79 -4.81 -11.00 -2.92
C PRO A 79 -4.30 -9.60 -3.31
N LEU A 80 -4.49 -9.15 -4.56
CA LEU A 80 -3.97 -7.88 -5.08
C LEU A 80 -4.50 -6.67 -4.28
N CYS A 81 -5.77 -6.69 -3.86
CA CYS A 81 -6.35 -5.61 -3.05
C CYS A 81 -5.60 -5.43 -1.72
N THR A 82 -5.26 -6.53 -1.04
CA THR A 82 -4.49 -6.52 0.22
C THR A 82 -3.07 -6.01 0.00
N LEU A 83 -2.39 -6.48 -1.06
CA LEU A 83 -1.05 -6.02 -1.43
C LEU A 83 -1.02 -4.53 -1.75
N HIS A 84 -2.01 -4.06 -2.52
CA HIS A 84 -2.09 -2.67 -2.93
C HIS A 84 -2.43 -1.75 -1.77
N PHE A 85 -3.35 -2.15 -0.90
CA PHE A 85 -3.69 -1.42 0.31
C PHE A 85 -2.49 -1.30 1.27
N ASP A 86 -1.78 -2.40 1.54
CA ASP A 86 -0.55 -2.39 2.32
C ASP A 86 0.50 -1.44 1.73
N THR A 87 0.60 -1.40 0.40
CA THR A 87 1.49 -0.48 -0.30
C THR A 87 1.03 0.97 -0.15
N ALA A 88 -0.27 1.25 -0.27
CA ALA A 88 -0.81 2.60 -0.12
C ALA A 88 -0.59 3.16 1.30
N VAL A 89 -0.69 2.32 2.31
CA VAL A 89 -0.38 2.70 3.70
C VAL A 89 1.09 3.08 3.86
N ASN A 90 2.01 2.34 3.22
CA ASN A 90 3.46 2.54 3.40
C ASN A 90 4.08 3.61 2.50
N HIS A 91 3.62 3.71 1.26
CA HIS A 91 4.21 4.59 0.24
C HIS A 91 3.32 5.78 -0.10
N GLY A 92 2.16 5.89 0.55
CA GLY A 92 1.12 6.83 0.17
C GLY A 92 0.40 6.43 -1.12
N LEU A 93 -0.70 7.12 -1.42
CA LEU A 93 -1.56 6.80 -2.57
C LEU A 93 -0.83 6.91 -3.91
N GLY A 94 -0.07 8.00 -4.10
CA GLY A 94 0.67 8.23 -5.34
C GLY A 94 1.82 7.22 -5.55
N GLY A 95 2.52 6.83 -4.47
CA GLY A 95 3.56 5.81 -4.53
C GLY A 95 3.00 4.44 -4.91
N ALA A 96 1.89 4.04 -4.29
CA ALA A 96 1.20 2.79 -4.61
C ALA A 96 0.67 2.79 -6.05
N ALA A 97 0.10 3.92 -6.51
CA ALA A 97 -0.38 4.07 -7.88
C ALA A 97 0.74 3.91 -8.90
N LYS A 98 1.91 4.55 -8.69
CA LYS A 98 3.08 4.41 -9.58
C LYS A 98 3.56 2.96 -9.64
N LEU A 99 3.60 2.24 -8.51
CA LEU A 99 3.98 0.83 -8.50
C LEU A 99 2.98 -0.04 -9.25
N MET A 100 1.68 0.23 -9.12
CA MET A 100 0.65 -0.48 -9.89
C MET A 100 0.76 -0.20 -11.40
N GLN A 101 0.97 1.04 -11.79
CA GLN A 101 1.15 1.43 -13.21
C GLN A 101 2.39 0.76 -13.83
N LYS A 102 3.51 0.71 -13.10
CA LYS A 102 4.70 -0.06 -13.52
C LYS A 102 4.39 -1.55 -13.66
N THR A 103 3.60 -2.11 -12.73
CA THR A 103 3.17 -3.50 -12.78
C THR A 103 2.33 -3.79 -14.02
N ILE A 104 1.36 -2.94 -14.33
CA ILE A 104 0.53 -3.04 -15.54
C ILE A 104 1.41 -3.06 -16.79
N ASN A 105 2.32 -2.10 -16.92
CA ASN A 105 3.19 -1.99 -18.08
C ASN A 105 4.14 -3.19 -18.21
N ASN A 106 4.72 -3.65 -17.11
CA ASN A 106 5.62 -4.80 -17.09
C ASN A 106 4.88 -6.11 -17.43
N TYR A 107 3.69 -6.30 -16.85
CA TYR A 107 2.86 -7.46 -17.19
C TYR A 107 2.43 -7.44 -18.66
N ALA A 108 1.95 -6.31 -19.16
CA ALA A 108 1.53 -6.17 -20.54
C ALA A 108 2.67 -6.49 -21.53
N ALA A 109 3.88 -5.97 -21.28
CA ALA A 109 5.06 -6.25 -22.09
C ALA A 109 5.40 -7.76 -22.10
N LYS A 110 5.41 -8.41 -20.90
CA LYS A 110 5.68 -9.86 -20.77
C LYS A 110 4.60 -10.71 -21.47
N ALA A 111 3.36 -10.26 -21.44
CA ALA A 111 2.22 -10.96 -22.03
C ALA A 111 2.02 -10.69 -23.53
N GLY A 112 2.81 -9.78 -24.13
CA GLY A 112 2.66 -9.36 -25.53
C GLY A 112 1.41 -8.51 -25.78
N LEU A 113 0.84 -7.88 -24.74
CA LEU A 113 -0.33 -7.02 -24.89
C LEU A 113 0.09 -5.64 -25.40
N LYS A 114 -0.61 -5.13 -26.41
CA LYS A 114 -0.45 -3.75 -26.91
C LYS A 114 -1.18 -2.76 -25.99
N LEU A 115 -0.68 -2.64 -24.77
CA LEU A 115 -1.28 -1.85 -23.71
C LEU A 115 -0.18 -1.19 -22.87
N SER A 116 -0.33 0.10 -22.58
CA SER A 116 0.52 0.81 -21.62
C SER A 116 -0.25 1.95 -20.95
N VAL A 117 0.20 2.33 -19.75
CA VAL A 117 -0.34 3.46 -18.99
C VAL A 117 0.79 4.40 -18.56
N ALA A 118 0.49 5.68 -18.41
CA ALA A 118 1.42 6.65 -17.83
C ALA A 118 1.70 6.30 -16.36
N VAL A 119 2.95 6.50 -15.92
CA VAL A 119 3.36 6.30 -14.52
C VAL A 119 3.31 7.67 -13.81
N ASP A 120 2.10 8.21 -13.69
CA ASP A 120 1.83 9.55 -13.13
C ASP A 120 1.51 9.54 -11.62
N GLY A 121 1.16 8.37 -11.06
CA GLY A 121 0.79 8.24 -9.64
C GLY A 121 -0.70 8.41 -9.37
N GLU A 122 -1.54 8.35 -10.41
CA GLU A 122 -2.99 8.39 -10.31
C GLU A 122 -3.64 7.16 -10.93
N LEU A 123 -4.35 6.36 -10.14
CA LEU A 123 -5.14 5.23 -10.66
C LEU A 123 -6.49 5.71 -11.19
N GLY A 124 -6.43 6.47 -12.29
CA GLY A 124 -7.63 6.94 -13.02
C GLY A 124 -8.32 5.81 -13.79
N PRO A 125 -9.43 6.14 -14.51
CA PRO A 125 -10.20 5.15 -15.28
C PRO A 125 -9.35 4.37 -16.29
N LYS A 126 -8.39 5.02 -16.96
CA LYS A 126 -7.50 4.37 -17.94
C LYS A 126 -6.60 3.30 -17.27
N SER A 127 -5.98 3.64 -16.13
CA SER A 127 -5.13 2.70 -15.38
C SER A 127 -5.95 1.52 -14.85
N MET A 128 -7.16 1.77 -14.35
CA MET A 128 -8.04 0.71 -13.85
C MET A 128 -8.53 -0.21 -14.96
N ALA A 129 -8.93 0.34 -16.12
CA ALA A 129 -9.31 -0.46 -17.29
C ALA A 129 -8.14 -1.32 -17.80
N ALA A 130 -6.93 -0.78 -17.81
CA ALA A 130 -5.73 -1.52 -18.17
C ALA A 130 -5.41 -2.66 -17.20
N LEU A 131 -5.57 -2.42 -15.88
CA LEU A 131 -5.44 -3.45 -14.86
C LEU A 131 -6.46 -4.57 -15.07
N ASP A 132 -7.72 -4.22 -15.30
CA ASP A 132 -8.79 -5.19 -15.56
C ASP A 132 -8.49 -6.04 -16.79
N ALA A 133 -7.98 -5.42 -17.87
CA ALA A 133 -7.55 -6.13 -19.08
C ALA A 133 -6.41 -7.12 -18.76
N CYS A 134 -5.41 -6.70 -17.99
CA CYS A 134 -4.33 -7.57 -17.55
C CYS A 134 -4.83 -8.76 -16.72
N ILE A 135 -5.75 -8.53 -15.77
CA ILE A 135 -6.31 -9.58 -14.89
C ILE A 135 -7.11 -10.60 -15.72
N LYS A 136 -7.89 -10.13 -16.69
CA LYS A 136 -8.69 -11.00 -17.58
C LYS A 136 -7.84 -11.80 -18.57
N TYR A 137 -6.68 -11.28 -18.93
CA TYR A 137 -5.80 -11.95 -19.88
C TYR A 137 -5.15 -13.18 -19.24
N ARG A 138 -5.49 -14.37 -19.79
CA ARG A 138 -5.04 -15.68 -19.31
C ARG A 138 -5.31 -15.95 -17.80
N HIS A 139 -6.17 -15.15 -17.15
CA HIS A 139 -6.52 -15.28 -15.73
C HIS A 139 -5.31 -15.41 -14.79
N ASN A 140 -4.22 -14.71 -15.09
CA ASN A 140 -2.95 -14.86 -14.37
C ASN A 140 -2.76 -13.77 -13.30
N LEU A 141 -3.68 -13.69 -12.36
CA LEU A 141 -3.61 -12.76 -11.23
C LEU A 141 -2.34 -13.00 -10.37
N HIS A 142 -1.93 -14.25 -10.22
CA HIS A 142 -0.75 -14.62 -9.44
C HIS A 142 0.51 -13.90 -9.99
N LEU A 143 0.75 -13.97 -11.30
CA LEU A 143 1.89 -13.29 -11.94
C LEU A 143 1.83 -11.76 -11.78
N ILE A 144 0.63 -11.17 -11.85
CA ILE A 144 0.46 -9.73 -11.61
C ILE A 144 0.89 -9.38 -10.17
N CYS A 145 0.47 -10.17 -9.19
CA CYS A 145 0.86 -9.98 -7.79
C CYS A 145 2.37 -10.15 -7.58
N GLU A 146 2.99 -11.14 -8.20
CA GLU A 146 4.44 -11.32 -8.16
C GLU A 146 5.20 -10.12 -8.74
N ILE A 147 4.76 -9.63 -9.91
CA ILE A 147 5.36 -8.44 -10.53
C ILE A 147 5.20 -7.24 -9.60
N TYR A 148 4.02 -7.05 -8.99
CA TYR A 148 3.75 -5.94 -8.07
C TYR A 148 4.68 -5.97 -6.85
N ILE A 149 4.87 -7.14 -6.24
CA ILE A 149 5.77 -7.32 -5.10
C ILE A 149 7.23 -7.05 -5.52
N ASN A 150 7.63 -7.54 -6.72
CA ASN A 150 8.98 -7.31 -7.25
C ASN A 150 9.25 -5.83 -7.56
N GLU A 151 8.28 -5.10 -8.13
CA GLU A 151 8.41 -3.64 -8.35
C GLU A 151 8.54 -2.89 -7.03
N ARG A 152 7.82 -3.32 -5.98
CA ARG A 152 7.94 -2.75 -4.64
C ARG A 152 9.32 -3.03 -4.01
N GLU A 153 9.85 -4.25 -4.15
CA GLU A 153 11.20 -4.57 -3.68
C GLU A 153 12.27 -3.75 -4.39
N LYS A 154 12.18 -3.62 -5.72
CA LYS A 154 13.06 -2.75 -6.51
C LYS A 154 13.03 -1.30 -6.02
N TYR A 155 11.83 -0.80 -5.70
CA TYR A 155 11.66 0.56 -5.17
C TYR A 155 12.41 0.74 -3.84
N PHE A 156 12.30 -0.19 -2.89
CA PHE A 156 13.04 -0.12 -1.63
C PHE A 156 14.57 -0.13 -1.84
N ARG A 157 15.04 -1.01 -2.71
CA ARG A 157 16.47 -1.07 -3.04
C ARG A 157 16.97 0.20 -3.72
N ALA A 158 16.16 0.82 -4.58
CA ALA A 158 16.47 2.10 -5.22
C ALA A 158 16.55 3.26 -4.21
N ILE A 159 15.73 3.28 -3.17
CA ILE A 159 15.83 4.26 -2.07
C ILE A 159 17.21 4.17 -1.40
N VAL A 160 17.65 2.96 -1.06
CA VAL A 160 18.96 2.76 -0.41
C VAL A 160 20.11 3.11 -1.34
N ALA A 161 20.00 2.76 -2.63
CA ALA A 161 21.03 3.12 -3.62
C ALA A 161 21.16 4.64 -3.79
N ALA A 162 20.02 5.36 -3.77
CA ALA A 162 20.02 6.82 -3.86
C ALA A 162 20.43 7.50 -2.55
N ASN A 163 20.16 6.88 -1.40
CA ASN A 163 20.49 7.38 -0.08
C ASN A 163 20.94 6.24 0.84
N PRO A 164 22.26 5.96 0.94
CA PRO A 164 22.80 4.86 1.75
C PRO A 164 22.43 4.94 3.25
N SER A 165 22.11 6.12 3.79
CA SER A 165 21.67 6.26 5.19
C SER A 165 20.36 5.51 5.47
N GLN A 166 19.58 5.18 4.43
CA GLN A 166 18.33 4.41 4.54
C GLN A 166 18.56 2.90 4.66
N ALA A 167 19.80 2.42 4.56
CA ALA A 167 20.12 0.99 4.63
C ALA A 167 19.68 0.35 5.95
N CYS A 168 19.64 1.10 7.05
CA CYS A 168 19.15 0.63 8.35
C CYS A 168 17.69 0.14 8.31
N PHE A 169 16.86 0.66 7.41
CA PHE A 169 15.46 0.26 7.25
C PHE A 169 15.25 -0.91 6.30
N LEU A 170 16.24 -1.22 5.45
CA LEU A 170 16.09 -2.20 4.37
C LEU A 170 15.66 -3.59 4.87
N LYS A 171 16.23 -4.05 5.98
CA LYS A 171 15.84 -5.35 6.58
C LYS A 171 14.35 -5.40 6.93
N GLY A 172 13.81 -4.34 7.53
CA GLY A 172 12.40 -4.23 7.86
C GLY A 172 11.52 -4.24 6.60
N TRP A 173 11.93 -3.50 5.57
CA TRP A 173 11.22 -3.46 4.29
C TRP A 173 11.21 -4.81 3.59
N LEU A 174 12.35 -5.52 3.56
CA LEU A 174 12.43 -6.86 2.96
C LEU A 174 11.62 -7.91 3.76
N ASN A 175 11.54 -7.80 5.08
CA ASN A 175 10.65 -8.63 5.89
C ASN A 175 9.18 -8.41 5.51
N ARG A 176 8.78 -7.16 5.23
CA ARG A 176 7.43 -6.85 4.76
C ARG A 176 7.18 -7.42 3.35
N ILE A 177 8.15 -7.35 2.46
CA ILE A 177 8.09 -8.03 1.15
C ILE A 177 7.91 -9.54 1.32
N ALA A 178 8.68 -10.18 2.20
CA ALA A 178 8.52 -11.61 2.49
C ALA A 178 7.13 -11.95 3.02
N LYS A 179 6.56 -11.10 3.90
CA LYS A 179 5.18 -11.25 4.37
C LYS A 179 4.17 -11.13 3.23
N ASN A 180 4.37 -10.17 2.30
CA ASN A 180 3.51 -10.03 1.13
C ASN A 180 3.54 -11.26 0.22
N ARG A 181 4.71 -11.87 0.02
CA ARG A 181 4.84 -13.11 -0.78
C ARG A 181 4.01 -14.27 -0.21
N ARG A 182 3.88 -14.36 1.12
CA ARG A 182 3.04 -15.40 1.78
C ARG A 182 1.54 -15.27 1.50
N LEU A 183 1.08 -14.14 0.97
CA LEU A 183 -0.30 -14.02 0.50
C LEU A 183 -0.56 -14.75 -0.82
N LEU A 184 0.51 -15.20 -1.50
CA LEU A 184 0.43 -15.89 -2.78
C LEU A 184 0.57 -17.42 -2.66
N SER A 185 0.95 -17.91 -1.46
CA SER A 185 1.11 -19.35 -1.16
C SER A 185 -0.19 -20.05 -0.75
#